data_fa9e50d34b8fa92bb7be232ead8641e4
#
_entry.id   fa9e50d34b8fa92bb7be232ead8641e4
#
_cell.length_a   1.000
_cell.length_b   1.000
_cell.length_c   1.000
_cell.angle_alpha   90.00
_cell.angle_beta   90.00
_cell.angle_gamma   90.00
#
_symmetry.space_group_name_H-M   'P 1'
#
loop_
_entity.id
_entity.type
_entity.pdbx_description
1 polymer ?
#
loop_
_entity_poly.entity_id
_entity_poly.type
_entity_poly.pdbx_seq_one_letter_code
_entity_poly.pdbx_strand_id
1 'polypeptide(L)'
;MSSLARATRLFPRLSGPSCRPTIRVRGLATSHPPPNASSRFFTARRVAALGLVSGGLFGASFLIPGVRSVLYADSEEGETKRTAVQRTATPLSALVRTYIVYSVCSIPSLVDLAPTLLSTLLAIPGLKQVTETIVRYTFFNQFVGGDSAEEAIPVLEQLRSENKGVLFVYSVEVDEDVPGAAKPQSLSAHKQIVQETLHCLDVAADFEDKHATGDGGKGTWLAIKLSAMVPDAEALRRLSKYLVDTRAPTTPRVAFPGCPKATDLNVLSARDPTGTLTEADIAALRELREDLEAICERARARGIRIAVDAEHSWYQPAIDAFTLDMMRKFNKLPSPPKSSWFGSRRSTGPAPVGTQPLIYNTFQGYLRRTPEYLVQSITDAREGGYALGVKLVRGAYHPHEIEVHKAALQSRMERTTPSGTHEVSISPDNMPPVWLNKDETDTCYDSAVRMLIALVREDVDRCAKGAPGPSIGALFGTHNWESANLVIDEMVKHGLATSGDYGGVWISDAAMQRVAVAQLYGMCDALTDHLVDRTRSSSPFVLKYLPYGSLAEVMPYLSRRAIENKSVLGNGGAANERKRAASEIWARLFGS
;
A
#
# COMPACT_ATOMS: atom_id res chain seq x y z
N MET A 1 22.86 -1.30 24.16
CA MET A 1 22.05 -0.42 25.01
C MET A 1 22.05 1.06 24.58
N SER A 2 23.14 1.61 24.04
CA SER A 2 23.18 3.05 23.64
C SER A 2 22.37 3.44 22.39
N SER A 3 22.11 2.54 21.45
CA SER A 3 21.37 2.84 20.20
C SER A 3 19.85 2.83 20.39
N LEU A 4 19.31 2.00 21.28
CA LEU A 4 17.88 1.98 21.61
C LEU A 4 17.42 3.28 22.28
N ALA A 5 18.25 3.87 23.14
CA ALA A 5 17.98 5.15 23.77
C ALA A 5 17.98 6.33 22.79
N ARG A 6 18.67 6.20 21.64
CA ARG A 6 18.59 7.17 20.54
C ARG A 6 17.36 6.98 19.67
N ALA A 7 16.92 5.75 19.44
CA ALA A 7 15.74 5.46 18.64
C ALA A 7 14.45 6.01 19.27
N THR A 8 14.31 5.90 20.61
CA THR A 8 13.16 6.47 21.35
C THR A 8 13.11 8.00 21.35
N ARG A 9 14.23 8.69 21.06
CA ARG A 9 14.26 10.16 20.99
C ARG A 9 13.87 10.73 19.62
N LEU A 10 13.74 9.91 18.59
CA LEU A 10 13.39 10.35 17.24
C LEU A 10 11.86 10.55 17.03
N PHE A 11 11.04 10.00 17.92
CA PHE A 11 9.63 10.31 17.94
C PHE A 11 9.35 11.39 18.99
N PRO A 12 8.94 12.62 18.60
CA PRO A 12 8.45 13.59 19.56
C PRO A 12 7.21 13.01 20.26
N ARG A 13 7.14 13.13 21.59
CA ARG A 13 5.93 12.81 22.33
C ARG A 13 4.82 13.75 21.85
N LEU A 14 3.90 13.24 21.09
CA LEU A 14 2.66 13.94 20.73
C LEU A 14 1.76 13.98 21.97
N SER A 15 2.06 14.89 22.91
CA SER A 15 1.19 15.20 24.03
C SER A 15 0.12 16.17 23.53
N GLY A 16 -1.10 15.64 23.33
CA GLY A 16 -2.26 16.47 23.03
C GLY A 16 -2.61 17.40 24.19
N PRO A 17 -3.04 18.64 23.92
CA PRO A 17 -3.54 19.54 24.95
C PRO A 17 -4.88 19.03 25.49
N SER A 18 -4.99 18.89 26.81
CA SER A 18 -6.26 18.62 27.49
C SER A 18 -7.12 19.89 27.46
N CYS A 19 -7.94 20.06 26.45
CA CYS A 19 -9.02 21.05 26.46
C CYS A 19 -10.32 20.40 26.91
N ARG A 20 -10.78 20.79 28.10
CA ARG A 20 -12.16 20.57 28.53
C ARG A 20 -13.06 21.63 27.87
N PRO A 21 -14.04 21.27 27.04
CA PRO A 21 -15.07 22.20 26.63
C PRO A 21 -16.20 22.17 27.65
N THR A 22 -16.47 23.31 28.31
CA THR A 22 -17.73 23.61 29.00
C THR A 22 -18.78 23.94 27.95
N ILE A 23 -19.72 23.04 27.73
CA ILE A 23 -20.88 23.28 26.86
C ILE A 23 -21.99 23.96 27.70
N ARG A 24 -22.29 25.22 27.39
CA ARG A 24 -23.48 25.91 27.79
C ARG A 24 -24.62 25.57 26.82
N VAL A 25 -25.59 24.83 27.31
CA VAL A 25 -26.83 24.55 26.58
C VAL A 25 -27.71 25.81 26.60
N ARG A 26 -28.09 26.34 25.46
CA ARG A 26 -29.24 27.22 25.28
C ARG A 26 -30.22 26.51 24.35
N GLY A 27 -31.39 26.18 24.91
CA GLY A 27 -32.51 25.65 24.17
C GLY A 27 -33.14 26.70 23.26
N LEU A 28 -33.65 26.29 22.15
CA LEU A 28 -34.68 26.99 21.36
C LEU A 28 -35.60 25.99 20.68
N ALA A 29 -36.85 26.39 20.65
CA ALA A 29 -38.07 25.65 20.49
C ALA A 29 -38.33 25.10 19.06
N THR A 30 -39.15 24.09 19.07
CA THR A 30 -39.86 23.40 17.99
C THR A 30 -40.80 24.29 17.16
N SER A 31 -40.85 24.09 15.87
CA SER A 31 -42.07 24.23 15.07
C SER A 31 -42.02 23.36 13.82
N HIS A 32 -42.93 22.40 13.77
CA HIS A 32 -43.30 21.66 12.55
C HIS A 32 -44.28 22.47 11.71
N PRO A 33 -44.33 22.23 10.39
CA PRO A 33 -45.62 22.15 9.71
C PRO A 33 -45.75 20.87 8.82
N PRO A 34 -46.99 20.60 8.38
CA PRO A 34 -47.47 19.26 8.08
C PRO A 34 -47.32 18.84 6.58
N PRO A 35 -47.70 17.59 6.24
CA PRO A 35 -47.47 17.04 4.91
C PRO A 35 -48.63 17.35 3.95
N ASN A 36 -48.30 17.52 2.69
CA ASN A 36 -49.31 17.32 1.65
C ASN A 36 -48.75 16.63 0.40
N ALA A 37 -49.50 15.65 -0.03
CA ALA A 37 -49.31 14.80 -1.16
C ALA A 37 -49.61 15.54 -2.48
N SER A 38 -48.91 15.22 -3.54
CA SER A 38 -49.51 15.01 -4.87
C SER A 38 -48.53 14.26 -5.78
N SER A 39 -48.98 13.08 -6.15
CA SER A 39 -48.49 12.30 -7.29
C SER A 39 -48.76 13.01 -8.60
N ARG A 40 -47.87 12.92 -9.57
CA ARG A 40 -48.10 12.49 -10.97
C ARG A 40 -47.09 13.07 -11.97
N PHE A 41 -46.66 12.17 -12.86
CA PHE A 41 -46.07 12.42 -14.17
C PHE A 41 -44.63 12.94 -14.27
N PHE A 42 -43.69 12.02 -14.34
CA PHE A 42 -42.45 12.20 -15.10
C PHE A 42 -42.20 10.98 -15.98
N THR A 43 -42.71 11.01 -17.18
CA THR A 43 -42.42 10.07 -18.26
C THR A 43 -41.49 10.72 -19.29
N ALA A 44 -40.49 9.94 -19.70
CA ALA A 44 -39.88 9.93 -21.04
C ALA A 44 -39.04 11.11 -21.56
N ARG A 45 -38.52 12.03 -20.74
CA ARG A 45 -37.63 13.09 -21.26
C ARG A 45 -36.20 13.06 -20.72
N ARG A 46 -35.82 12.09 -19.86
CA ARG A 46 -34.49 12.03 -19.23
C ARG A 46 -33.48 11.08 -19.89
N VAL A 47 -33.88 10.25 -20.84
CA VAL A 47 -32.98 9.32 -21.55
C VAL A 47 -32.19 10.03 -22.67
N ALA A 48 -32.70 11.13 -23.21
CA ALA A 48 -32.02 11.91 -24.26
C ALA A 48 -30.89 12.84 -23.70
N ALA A 49 -30.87 13.11 -22.40
CA ALA A 49 -29.90 14.03 -21.81
C ALA A 49 -28.54 13.36 -21.48
N LEU A 50 -28.47 12.05 -21.36
CA LEU A 50 -27.23 11.31 -21.07
C LEU A 50 -26.31 11.14 -22.30
N GLY A 51 -26.90 11.14 -23.51
CA GLY A 51 -26.12 11.10 -24.76
C GLY A 51 -25.48 12.44 -25.15
N LEU A 52 -26.01 13.55 -24.64
CA LEU A 52 -25.49 14.91 -24.92
C LEU A 52 -24.45 15.39 -23.91
N VAL A 53 -24.36 14.79 -22.71
CA VAL A 53 -23.36 15.16 -21.70
C VAL A 53 -21.99 14.63 -22.09
N SER A 54 -21.88 13.48 -22.76
CA SER A 54 -20.59 12.96 -23.24
C SER A 54 -20.04 13.74 -24.44
N GLY A 55 -20.88 14.28 -25.30
CA GLY A 55 -20.48 15.13 -26.44
C GLY A 55 -20.25 16.60 -26.08
N GLY A 56 -21.01 17.13 -25.12
CA GLY A 56 -20.93 18.54 -24.70
C GLY A 56 -19.75 18.88 -23.77
N LEU A 57 -19.26 17.92 -22.99
CA LEU A 57 -18.07 18.09 -22.14
C LEU A 57 -16.77 18.15 -22.96
N PHE A 58 -16.75 17.57 -24.17
CA PHE A 58 -15.60 17.65 -25.07
C PHE A 58 -15.46 19.05 -25.73
N GLY A 59 -16.57 19.77 -25.95
CA GLY A 59 -16.56 21.07 -26.61
C GLY A 59 -16.40 22.27 -25.66
N ALA A 60 -16.92 22.18 -24.44
CA ALA A 60 -16.95 23.32 -23.52
C ALA A 60 -15.64 23.60 -22.79
N SER A 61 -14.74 22.63 -22.68
CA SER A 61 -13.42 22.82 -22.03
C SER A 61 -12.42 23.60 -22.89
N PHE A 62 -12.72 23.81 -24.19
CA PHE A 62 -11.84 24.53 -25.13
C PHE A 62 -12.18 26.02 -25.28
N LEU A 63 -13.27 26.51 -24.68
CA LEU A 63 -13.79 27.86 -24.94
C LEU A 63 -13.80 28.80 -23.71
N ILE A 64 -12.95 28.59 -22.72
CA ILE A 64 -12.80 29.56 -21.62
C ILE A 64 -11.60 30.46 -21.89
N PRO A 65 -11.80 31.75 -22.27
CA PRO A 65 -10.71 32.72 -22.40
C PRO A 65 -10.32 33.19 -20.99
N GLY A 66 -9.27 32.69 -20.44
CA GLY A 66 -8.78 33.09 -19.11
C GLY A 66 -7.52 32.35 -18.67
N VAL A 67 -7.11 31.32 -19.40
CA VAL A 67 -5.95 30.48 -19.03
C VAL A 67 -4.60 31.03 -19.56
N ARG A 68 -4.64 32.15 -20.28
CA ARG A 68 -3.41 32.72 -20.92
C ARG A 68 -2.46 33.45 -19.98
N SER A 69 -2.82 33.74 -18.74
CA SER A 69 -2.02 34.68 -17.91
C SER A 69 -1.24 34.04 -16.76
N VAL A 70 -1.21 32.69 -16.61
CA VAL A 70 -0.45 32.03 -15.53
C VAL A 70 0.70 31.13 -16.04
N LEU A 71 0.95 31.08 -17.34
CA LEU A 71 1.93 30.17 -17.95
C LEU A 71 3.32 30.80 -18.23
N TYR A 72 3.58 32.03 -17.79
CA TYR A 72 4.88 32.69 -17.94
C TYR A 72 5.37 33.17 -16.58
N ALA A 73 5.93 32.28 -15.81
CA ALA A 73 6.92 32.60 -14.78
C ALA A 73 7.89 31.41 -14.70
N ASP A 74 9.15 31.73 -15.00
CA ASP A 74 10.36 30.94 -14.83
C ASP A 74 10.58 29.74 -15.76
N SER A 75 11.03 30.06 -16.97
CA SER A 75 11.95 29.20 -17.72
C SER A 75 13.29 29.93 -17.84
N GLU A 76 14.19 29.70 -16.90
CA GLU A 76 15.61 29.95 -17.17
C GLU A 76 16.16 28.78 -18.00
N GLU A 77 16.47 29.06 -19.23
CA GLU A 77 17.20 28.18 -20.14
C GLU A 77 18.63 27.99 -19.62
N GLY A 78 18.91 26.76 -19.20
CA GLY A 78 20.24 26.23 -18.98
C GLY A 78 20.36 24.88 -19.69
N GLU A 79 20.77 24.91 -20.96
CA GLU A 79 21.16 23.71 -21.71
C GLU A 79 22.29 22.97 -20.98
N THR A 80 21.96 21.88 -20.32
CA THR A 80 22.94 20.86 -19.95
C THR A 80 22.41 19.51 -20.44
N LYS A 81 23.10 18.94 -21.43
CA LYS A 81 22.92 17.57 -21.92
C LYS A 81 23.05 16.59 -20.74
N ARG A 82 21.94 16.31 -20.06
CA ARG A 82 21.81 15.19 -19.15
C ARG A 82 21.74 13.93 -20.01
N THR A 83 22.49 12.89 -19.65
CA THR A 83 22.17 11.51 -20.04
C THR A 83 20.88 11.11 -19.32
N ALA A 84 19.76 11.67 -19.76
CA ALA A 84 18.43 11.28 -19.29
C ALA A 84 18.22 9.81 -19.68
N VAL A 85 17.64 9.02 -18.79
CA VAL A 85 17.10 7.72 -19.14
C VAL A 85 16.22 7.93 -20.36
N GLN A 86 16.53 7.25 -21.47
CA GLN A 86 15.83 7.45 -22.75
C GLN A 86 14.45 6.80 -22.61
N ARG A 87 13.46 7.59 -22.14
CA ARG A 87 12.07 7.12 -22.02
C ARG A 87 11.43 7.07 -23.39
N THR A 88 10.73 5.98 -23.66
CA THR A 88 9.81 5.93 -24.79
C THR A 88 8.71 6.95 -24.57
N ALA A 89 8.48 7.83 -25.56
CA ALA A 89 7.44 8.84 -25.45
C ALA A 89 6.08 8.17 -25.16
N THR A 90 5.42 8.58 -24.07
CA THR A 90 4.11 8.05 -23.67
C THR A 90 3.13 8.10 -24.85
N PRO A 91 2.47 7.01 -25.26
CA PRO A 91 1.53 7.05 -26.38
C PRO A 91 0.45 8.10 -26.21
N LEU A 92 0.02 8.78 -27.29
CA LEU A 92 -1.01 9.81 -27.22
C LEU A 92 -2.32 9.27 -26.61
N SER A 93 -2.67 8.03 -26.93
CA SER A 93 -3.82 7.33 -26.33
C SER A 93 -3.74 7.21 -24.81
N ALA A 94 -2.54 6.97 -24.27
CA ALA A 94 -2.32 6.91 -22.83
C ALA A 94 -2.45 8.29 -22.17
N LEU A 95 -1.95 9.35 -22.81
CA LEU A 95 -2.11 10.73 -22.33
C LEU A 95 -3.58 11.16 -22.31
N VAL A 96 -4.34 10.84 -23.37
CA VAL A 96 -5.79 11.11 -23.45
C VAL A 96 -6.53 10.34 -22.35
N ARG A 97 -6.20 9.06 -22.14
CA ARG A 97 -6.76 8.25 -21.06
C ARG A 97 -6.48 8.89 -19.69
N THR A 98 -5.22 9.24 -19.41
CA THR A 98 -4.80 9.91 -18.17
C THR A 98 -5.61 11.20 -17.96
N TYR A 99 -5.73 12.03 -18.97
CA TYR A 99 -6.53 13.26 -18.91
C TYR A 99 -7.99 12.99 -18.55
N ILE A 100 -8.62 11.99 -19.19
CA ILE A 100 -10.03 11.62 -18.94
C ILE A 100 -10.20 11.12 -17.51
N VAL A 101 -9.39 10.15 -17.08
CA VAL A 101 -9.48 9.53 -15.75
C VAL A 101 -9.32 10.57 -14.64
N TYR A 102 -8.29 11.42 -14.73
CA TYR A 102 -8.07 12.46 -13.73
C TYR A 102 -9.09 13.61 -13.80
N SER A 103 -9.71 13.85 -14.94
CA SER A 103 -10.84 14.78 -15.05
C SER A 103 -12.06 14.25 -14.32
N VAL A 104 -12.38 12.96 -14.49
CA VAL A 104 -13.48 12.29 -13.77
C VAL A 104 -13.23 12.30 -12.25
N CYS A 105 -12.03 11.92 -11.82
CA CYS A 105 -11.64 11.95 -10.40
C CYS A 105 -11.66 13.37 -9.80
N SER A 106 -11.58 14.42 -10.62
CA SER A 106 -11.63 15.81 -10.17
C SER A 106 -13.04 16.30 -9.84
N ILE A 107 -14.09 15.49 -10.04
CA ILE A 107 -15.49 15.80 -9.75
C ILE A 107 -15.92 14.99 -8.52
N PRO A 108 -15.90 15.57 -7.29
CA PRO A 108 -16.15 14.82 -6.07
C PRO A 108 -17.50 14.09 -6.06
N SER A 109 -18.58 14.76 -6.49
CA SER A 109 -19.91 14.18 -6.54
C SER A 109 -20.03 12.97 -7.48
N LEU A 110 -19.24 12.94 -8.55
CA LEU A 110 -19.22 11.80 -9.47
C LEU A 110 -18.50 10.60 -8.84
N VAL A 111 -17.42 10.85 -8.12
CA VAL A 111 -16.68 9.79 -7.40
C VAL A 111 -17.54 9.21 -6.27
N ASP A 112 -18.27 10.06 -5.51
CA ASP A 112 -19.17 9.61 -4.43
C ASP A 112 -20.35 8.79 -4.95
N LEU A 113 -20.87 9.13 -6.12
CA LEU A 113 -21.96 8.41 -6.76
C LEU A 113 -21.49 7.19 -7.57
N ALA A 114 -20.19 7.05 -7.83
CA ALA A 114 -19.63 6.00 -8.69
C ALA A 114 -20.03 4.57 -8.26
N PRO A 115 -19.97 4.16 -6.98
CA PRO A 115 -20.38 2.81 -6.58
C PRO A 115 -21.84 2.52 -6.92
N THR A 116 -22.77 3.43 -6.58
CA THR A 116 -24.20 3.29 -6.88
C THR A 116 -24.49 3.35 -8.37
N LEU A 117 -23.81 4.22 -9.10
CA LEU A 117 -23.95 4.34 -10.54
C LEU A 117 -23.47 3.07 -11.25
N LEU A 118 -22.28 2.58 -10.88
CA LEU A 118 -21.71 1.37 -11.47
C LEU A 118 -22.57 0.15 -11.16
N SER A 119 -23.00 -0.06 -9.91
CA SER A 119 -23.87 -1.18 -9.56
C SER A 119 -25.19 -1.16 -10.36
N THR A 120 -25.77 0.02 -10.54
CA THR A 120 -27.00 0.19 -11.32
C THR A 120 -26.78 -0.10 -12.81
N LEU A 121 -25.71 0.44 -13.40
CA LEU A 121 -25.40 0.26 -14.83
C LEU A 121 -25.01 -1.19 -15.14
N LEU A 122 -24.29 -1.84 -14.26
CA LEU A 122 -23.87 -3.25 -14.40
C LEU A 122 -25.06 -4.23 -14.22
N ALA A 123 -26.14 -3.82 -13.53
CA ALA A 123 -27.34 -4.64 -13.37
C ALA A 123 -28.24 -4.65 -14.62
N ILE A 124 -28.08 -3.70 -15.56
CA ILE A 124 -28.95 -3.57 -16.74
C ILE A 124 -28.31 -4.29 -17.93
N PRO A 125 -28.94 -5.34 -18.49
CA PRO A 125 -28.44 -6.00 -19.70
C PRO A 125 -28.23 -5.02 -20.85
N GLY A 126 -27.13 -5.13 -21.58
CA GLY A 126 -26.73 -4.21 -22.66
C GLY A 126 -25.95 -2.98 -22.16
N LEU A 127 -26.32 -2.35 -21.04
CA LEU A 127 -25.51 -1.30 -20.42
C LEU A 127 -24.29 -1.87 -19.71
N LYS A 128 -24.36 -3.10 -19.21
CA LYS A 128 -23.24 -3.81 -18.60
C LYS A 128 -22.01 -3.82 -19.52
N GLN A 129 -22.14 -4.31 -20.74
CA GLN A 129 -21.04 -4.42 -21.70
C GLN A 129 -20.45 -3.05 -22.07
N VAL A 130 -21.32 -2.04 -22.25
CA VAL A 130 -20.87 -0.67 -22.53
C VAL A 130 -20.09 -0.10 -21.35
N THR A 131 -20.61 -0.29 -20.13
CA THR A 131 -19.96 0.20 -18.89
C THR A 131 -18.60 -0.50 -18.67
N GLU A 132 -18.57 -1.82 -18.77
CA GLU A 132 -17.32 -2.60 -18.65
C GLU A 132 -16.29 -2.14 -19.70
N THR A 133 -16.72 -1.89 -20.93
CA THR A 133 -15.85 -1.38 -22.00
C THR A 133 -15.29 -0.01 -21.64
N ILE A 134 -16.12 0.92 -21.18
CA ILE A 134 -15.68 2.26 -20.77
C ILE A 134 -14.69 2.17 -19.60
N VAL A 135 -15.01 1.39 -18.55
CA VAL A 135 -14.13 1.23 -17.39
C VAL A 135 -12.81 0.59 -17.80
N ARG A 136 -12.84 -0.41 -18.70
CA ARG A 136 -11.64 -1.07 -19.22
C ARG A 136 -10.70 -0.10 -19.93
N TYR A 137 -11.20 0.67 -20.90
CA TYR A 137 -10.37 1.63 -21.66
C TYR A 137 -9.97 2.88 -20.88
N THR A 138 -10.57 3.12 -19.72
CA THR A 138 -10.25 4.26 -18.85
C THR A 138 -9.50 3.78 -17.58
N PHE A 139 -10.22 3.50 -16.51
CA PHE A 139 -9.65 3.21 -15.20
C PHE A 139 -8.81 1.93 -15.17
N PHE A 140 -9.28 0.85 -15.79
CA PHE A 140 -8.55 -0.42 -15.80
C PHE A 140 -7.17 -0.24 -16.45
N ASN A 141 -7.12 0.20 -17.71
CA ASN A 141 -5.85 0.40 -18.41
C ASN A 141 -4.98 1.50 -17.78
N GLN A 142 -5.52 2.39 -16.95
CA GLN A 142 -4.75 3.41 -16.23
C GLN A 142 -4.03 2.82 -15.01
N PHE A 143 -4.67 1.90 -14.27
CA PHE A 143 -4.21 1.49 -12.96
C PHE A 143 -3.87 0.01 -12.83
N VAL A 144 -4.15 -0.81 -13.85
CA VAL A 144 -3.98 -2.28 -13.84
C VAL A 144 -3.09 -2.70 -15.01
N GLY A 145 -2.25 -3.70 -14.79
CA GLY A 145 -1.28 -4.17 -15.77
C GLY A 145 -1.85 -5.07 -16.86
N GLY A 146 -2.93 -5.80 -16.56
CA GLY A 146 -3.56 -6.77 -17.46
C GLY A 146 -4.57 -7.64 -16.71
N ASP A 147 -5.31 -8.46 -17.45
CA ASP A 147 -6.24 -9.42 -16.86
C ASP A 147 -5.51 -10.66 -16.27
N SER A 148 -4.30 -10.97 -16.72
CA SER A 148 -3.44 -12.05 -16.18
C SER A 148 -2.01 -11.58 -15.93
N ALA A 149 -1.20 -12.43 -15.30
CA ALA A 149 0.20 -12.14 -15.04
C ALA A 149 1.00 -12.02 -16.35
N GLU A 150 0.68 -12.83 -17.36
CA GLU A 150 1.31 -12.80 -18.67
C GLU A 150 0.96 -11.55 -19.46
N GLU A 151 -0.29 -11.10 -19.41
CA GLU A 151 -0.72 -9.86 -20.07
C GLU A 151 -0.05 -8.62 -19.46
N ALA A 152 0.40 -8.69 -18.21
CA ALA A 152 1.15 -7.62 -17.58
C ALA A 152 2.65 -7.58 -17.99
N ILE A 153 3.21 -8.63 -18.62
CA ILE A 153 4.64 -8.69 -18.99
C ILE A 153 5.07 -7.49 -19.84
N PRO A 154 4.34 -7.05 -20.88
CA PRO A 154 4.74 -5.86 -21.65
C PRO A 154 4.85 -4.58 -20.77
N VAL A 155 4.03 -4.46 -19.72
CA VAL A 155 4.12 -3.34 -18.77
C VAL A 155 5.38 -3.49 -17.91
N LEU A 156 5.71 -4.71 -17.46
CA LEU A 156 6.96 -4.98 -16.73
C LEU A 156 8.18 -4.61 -17.58
N GLU A 157 8.19 -4.99 -18.88
CA GLU A 157 9.26 -4.68 -19.82
C GLU A 157 9.41 -3.16 -20.02
N GLN A 158 8.30 -2.45 -20.21
CA GLN A 158 8.31 -1.00 -20.32
C GLN A 158 8.89 -0.36 -19.05
N LEU A 159 8.40 -0.71 -17.86
CA LEU A 159 8.89 -0.19 -16.59
C LEU A 159 10.39 -0.47 -16.39
N ARG A 160 10.84 -1.70 -16.74
CA ARG A 160 12.24 -2.07 -16.65
C ARG A 160 13.11 -1.24 -17.61
N SER A 161 12.65 -0.98 -18.83
CA SER A 161 13.37 -0.13 -19.80
C SER A 161 13.55 1.32 -19.30
N GLU A 162 12.66 1.76 -18.43
CA GLU A 162 12.69 3.07 -17.79
C GLU A 162 13.42 3.05 -16.42
N ASN A 163 14.18 1.99 -16.11
CA ASN A 163 14.85 1.78 -14.82
C ASN A 163 13.90 1.81 -13.61
N LYS A 164 12.68 1.30 -13.79
CA LYS A 164 11.68 1.11 -12.75
C LYS A 164 11.52 -0.38 -12.44
N GLY A 165 11.48 -0.73 -11.16
CA GLY A 165 11.11 -2.06 -10.71
C GLY A 165 9.61 -2.19 -10.49
N VAL A 166 9.18 -3.36 -10.07
CA VAL A 166 7.76 -3.67 -9.88
C VAL A 166 7.52 -4.36 -8.54
N LEU A 167 6.48 -3.94 -7.85
CA LEU A 167 5.84 -4.70 -6.78
C LEU A 167 4.56 -5.28 -7.38
N PHE A 168 4.63 -6.53 -7.83
CA PHE A 168 3.60 -7.19 -8.61
C PHE A 168 2.56 -7.82 -7.68
N VAL A 169 1.28 -7.78 -8.04
CA VAL A 169 0.20 -8.27 -7.16
C VAL A 169 -0.99 -8.78 -7.94
N TYR A 170 -1.46 -9.96 -7.57
CA TYR A 170 -2.80 -10.41 -7.95
C TYR A 170 -3.82 -9.67 -7.08
N SER A 171 -4.59 -8.77 -7.69
CA SER A 171 -5.40 -7.81 -6.96
C SER A 171 -6.86 -8.28 -6.82
N VAL A 172 -7.05 -9.30 -6.00
CA VAL A 172 -8.38 -9.67 -5.51
C VAL A 172 -8.59 -9.05 -4.14
N GLU A 173 -9.71 -8.37 -3.94
CA GLU A 173 -10.08 -7.73 -2.67
C GLU A 173 -11.45 -8.21 -2.24
N VAL A 174 -11.61 -8.44 -0.94
CA VAL A 174 -12.93 -8.65 -0.36
C VAL A 174 -13.65 -7.29 -0.37
N ASP A 175 -14.85 -7.24 -0.95
CA ASP A 175 -15.66 -6.03 -0.99
C ASP A 175 -16.32 -5.81 0.37
N GLU A 176 -15.70 -4.94 1.19
CA GLU A 176 -16.15 -4.64 2.55
C GLU A 176 -17.12 -3.46 2.61
N ASP A 177 -17.24 -2.69 1.52
CA ASP A 177 -18.11 -1.51 1.47
C ASP A 177 -19.61 -1.85 1.40
N VAL A 178 -19.96 -3.14 1.25
CA VAL A 178 -21.34 -3.60 1.25
C VAL A 178 -21.62 -4.35 2.56
N PRO A 179 -22.39 -3.80 3.50
CA PRO A 179 -22.79 -4.51 4.72
C PRO A 179 -23.48 -5.83 4.37
N GLY A 180 -22.89 -6.95 4.78
CA GLY A 180 -23.39 -8.30 4.47
C GLY A 180 -22.86 -8.91 3.16
N ALA A 181 -21.90 -8.27 2.48
CA ALA A 181 -21.33 -8.78 1.22
C ALA A 181 -20.14 -9.73 1.39
N ALA A 182 -19.71 -10.04 2.59
CA ALA A 182 -18.83 -11.18 2.83
C ALA A 182 -19.61 -12.47 2.55
N LYS A 183 -19.92 -12.73 1.26
CA LYS A 183 -20.36 -14.05 0.85
C LYS A 183 -19.18 -14.99 1.08
N PRO A 184 -19.36 -16.11 1.80
CA PRO A 184 -18.31 -17.11 1.90
C PRO A 184 -17.85 -17.43 0.48
N GLN A 185 -16.58 -17.16 0.19
CA GLN A 185 -15.99 -17.61 -1.07
C GLN A 185 -16.17 -19.12 -1.12
N SER A 186 -16.52 -19.69 -2.27
CA SER A 186 -16.57 -21.14 -2.40
C SER A 186 -15.21 -21.70 -1.96
N LEU A 187 -15.20 -22.84 -1.27
CA LEU A 187 -13.98 -23.52 -0.76
C LEU A 187 -12.85 -23.64 -1.81
N SER A 188 -13.16 -23.46 -3.10
CA SER A 188 -12.20 -23.45 -4.19
C SER A 188 -11.62 -22.06 -4.52
N ALA A 189 -12.27 -20.95 -4.19
CA ALA A 189 -11.88 -19.62 -4.66
C ALA A 189 -10.59 -19.12 -3.98
N HIS A 190 -10.48 -19.23 -2.65
CA HIS A 190 -9.27 -18.85 -1.93
C HIS A 190 -8.04 -19.69 -2.34
N LYS A 191 -8.25 -20.98 -2.66
CA LYS A 191 -7.17 -21.83 -3.20
C LYS A 191 -6.74 -21.42 -4.61
N GLN A 192 -7.67 -20.97 -5.44
CA GLN A 192 -7.32 -20.40 -6.74
C GLN A 192 -6.46 -19.15 -6.57
N ILE A 193 -6.74 -18.30 -5.58
CA ILE A 193 -5.92 -17.13 -5.27
C ILE A 193 -4.51 -17.52 -4.81
N VAL A 194 -4.38 -18.57 -3.99
CA VAL A 194 -3.06 -19.10 -3.59
C VAL A 194 -2.28 -19.63 -4.81
N GLN A 195 -2.95 -20.41 -5.67
CA GLN A 195 -2.32 -20.93 -6.89
C GLN A 195 -1.91 -19.82 -7.85
N GLU A 196 -2.77 -18.81 -8.04
CA GLU A 196 -2.47 -17.65 -8.87
C GLU A 196 -1.32 -16.82 -8.28
N THR A 197 -1.22 -16.73 -6.95
CA THR A 197 -0.09 -16.07 -6.26
C THR A 197 1.22 -16.81 -6.53
N LEU A 198 1.22 -18.15 -6.49
CA LEU A 198 2.39 -18.98 -6.84
C LEU A 198 2.75 -18.82 -8.31
N HIS A 199 1.76 -18.80 -9.19
CA HIS A 199 1.94 -18.57 -10.62
C HIS A 199 2.53 -17.18 -10.91
N CYS A 200 1.96 -16.12 -10.30
CA CYS A 200 2.49 -14.76 -10.37
C CYS A 200 3.96 -14.68 -9.94
N LEU A 201 4.31 -15.41 -8.87
CA LEU A 201 5.70 -15.49 -8.40
C LEU A 201 6.62 -16.11 -9.44
N ASP A 202 6.19 -17.18 -10.11
CA ASP A 202 6.96 -17.83 -11.17
C ASP A 202 7.12 -16.91 -12.38
N VAL A 203 6.05 -16.25 -12.83
CA VAL A 203 6.10 -15.25 -13.92
C VAL A 203 7.06 -14.12 -13.58
N ALA A 204 6.99 -13.57 -12.35
CA ALA A 204 7.91 -12.55 -11.89
C ALA A 204 9.37 -13.03 -11.87
N ALA A 205 9.60 -14.26 -11.45
CA ALA A 205 10.93 -14.84 -11.40
C ALA A 205 11.50 -15.13 -12.81
N ASP A 206 10.68 -15.67 -13.71
CA ASP A 206 11.06 -15.93 -15.12
C ASP A 206 11.38 -14.61 -15.85
N PHE A 207 10.61 -13.55 -15.56
CA PHE A 207 10.89 -12.20 -16.04
C PHE A 207 12.26 -11.70 -15.54
N GLU A 208 12.54 -11.84 -14.24
CA GLU A 208 13.82 -11.42 -13.66
C GLU A 208 14.99 -12.25 -14.20
N ASP A 209 14.82 -13.57 -14.37
CA ASP A 209 15.88 -14.44 -14.90
C ASP A 209 16.26 -14.08 -16.35
N LYS A 210 15.32 -13.50 -17.13
CA LYS A 210 15.59 -12.97 -18.49
C LYS A 210 16.24 -11.59 -18.50
N HIS A 211 15.98 -10.76 -17.47
CA HIS A 211 16.36 -9.34 -17.47
C HIS A 211 17.40 -9.00 -16.40
N ALA A 212 17.88 -9.97 -15.61
CA ALA A 212 18.89 -9.75 -14.60
C ALA A 212 20.22 -9.31 -15.23
N THR A 213 20.64 -8.09 -14.95
CA THR A 213 21.95 -7.56 -15.34
C THR A 213 22.83 -7.44 -14.09
N GLY A 214 23.64 -8.48 -13.80
CA GLY A 214 24.64 -8.44 -12.73
C GLY A 214 24.12 -8.68 -11.32
N ASP A 215 24.95 -8.39 -10.32
CA ASP A 215 24.73 -8.70 -8.88
C ASP A 215 23.77 -7.73 -8.15
N GLY A 216 23.13 -6.80 -8.84
CA GLY A 216 22.33 -5.69 -8.27
C GLY A 216 21.02 -6.12 -7.60
N GLY A 217 20.65 -7.39 -7.64
CA GLY A 217 19.41 -7.92 -7.09
C GLY A 217 18.21 -7.79 -8.05
N LYS A 218 17.17 -8.57 -7.79
CA LYS A 218 15.95 -8.60 -8.61
C LYS A 218 15.09 -7.37 -8.33
N GLY A 219 14.66 -6.69 -9.38
CA GLY A 219 13.85 -5.46 -9.31
C GLY A 219 12.33 -5.73 -9.25
N THR A 220 11.90 -7.00 -9.36
CA THR A 220 10.48 -7.38 -9.23
C THR A 220 10.26 -8.10 -7.92
N TRP A 221 9.27 -7.63 -7.15
CA TRP A 221 8.83 -8.18 -5.87
C TRP A 221 7.38 -8.61 -6.01
N LEU A 222 6.88 -9.38 -5.06
CA LEU A 222 5.49 -9.80 -4.98
C LEU A 222 4.80 -9.15 -3.77
N ALA A 223 3.57 -8.66 -3.93
CA ALA A 223 2.71 -8.29 -2.80
C ALA A 223 1.58 -9.31 -2.65
N ILE A 224 1.22 -9.62 -1.39
CA ILE A 224 0.14 -10.56 -1.06
C ILE A 224 -0.82 -9.96 -0.02
N LYS A 225 -2.11 -10.33 -0.11
CA LYS A 225 -3.16 -9.97 0.84
C LYS A 225 -3.74 -11.22 1.48
N LEU A 226 -3.69 -11.27 2.80
CA LEU A 226 -4.06 -12.48 3.53
C LEU A 226 -5.58 -12.69 3.60
N SER A 227 -6.37 -11.61 3.63
CA SER A 227 -7.84 -11.71 3.69
C SER A 227 -8.44 -12.43 2.47
N ALA A 228 -7.78 -12.35 1.33
CA ALA A 228 -8.20 -13.02 0.11
C ALA A 228 -7.83 -14.52 0.07
N MET A 229 -6.89 -14.96 0.92
CA MET A 229 -6.37 -16.33 0.94
C MET A 229 -7.07 -17.23 1.95
N VAL A 230 -8.14 -16.76 2.59
CA VAL A 230 -8.98 -17.56 3.51
C VAL A 230 -10.39 -17.72 2.93
N PRO A 231 -11.10 -18.80 3.26
CA PRO A 231 -12.48 -19.00 2.81
C PRO A 231 -13.44 -17.91 3.28
N ASP A 232 -13.18 -17.36 4.47
CA ASP A 232 -13.93 -16.28 5.11
C ASP A 232 -12.97 -15.38 5.89
N ALA A 233 -12.88 -14.11 5.51
CA ALA A 233 -12.03 -13.12 6.17
C ALA A 233 -12.40 -12.90 7.66
N GLU A 234 -13.63 -13.27 8.06
CA GLU A 234 -14.06 -13.26 9.46
C GLU A 234 -13.21 -14.17 10.37
N ALA A 235 -12.59 -15.23 9.82
CA ALA A 235 -11.63 -16.04 10.58
C ALA A 235 -10.41 -15.21 11.04
N LEU A 236 -9.90 -14.33 10.18
CA LEU A 236 -8.81 -13.39 10.55
C LEU A 236 -9.29 -12.36 11.59
N ARG A 237 -10.52 -11.84 11.47
CA ARG A 237 -11.08 -10.91 12.44
C ARG A 237 -11.29 -11.57 13.81
N ARG A 238 -11.82 -12.81 13.84
CA ARG A 238 -11.98 -13.58 15.09
C ARG A 238 -10.64 -13.93 15.73
N LEU A 239 -9.63 -14.30 14.94
CA LEU A 239 -8.25 -14.47 15.45
C LEU A 239 -7.71 -13.15 15.99
N SER A 240 -7.90 -12.05 15.28
CA SER A 240 -7.49 -10.72 15.73
C SER A 240 -8.12 -10.34 17.07
N LYS A 241 -9.43 -10.60 17.23
CA LYS A 241 -10.15 -10.37 18.49
C LYS A 241 -9.58 -11.23 19.62
N TYR A 242 -9.36 -12.51 19.37
CA TYR A 242 -8.71 -13.42 20.33
C TYR A 242 -7.36 -12.90 20.78
N LEU A 243 -6.51 -12.45 19.84
CA LEU A 243 -5.18 -11.92 20.13
C LEU A 243 -5.24 -10.62 20.93
N VAL A 244 -6.18 -9.72 20.62
CA VAL A 244 -6.38 -8.47 21.37
C VAL A 244 -6.78 -8.76 22.82
N ASP A 245 -7.66 -9.74 23.03
CA ASP A 245 -8.18 -10.09 24.36
C ASP A 245 -7.15 -10.85 25.22
N THR A 246 -6.26 -11.63 24.59
CA THR A 246 -5.37 -12.55 25.32
C THR A 246 -3.91 -12.10 25.43
N ARG A 247 -3.45 -11.18 24.55
CA ARG A 247 -2.08 -10.66 24.61
C ARG A 247 -1.84 -9.90 25.91
N ALA A 248 -0.79 -10.26 26.64
CA ALA A 248 -0.35 -9.47 27.78
C ALA A 248 0.08 -8.05 27.32
N PRO A 249 -0.29 -7.00 28.09
CA PRO A 249 0.13 -5.64 27.77
C PRO A 249 1.65 -5.51 27.63
N THR A 250 2.08 -4.69 26.67
CA THR A 250 3.51 -4.36 26.48
C THR A 250 3.90 -3.15 27.32
N THR A 251 5.18 -3.04 27.63
CA THR A 251 5.74 -1.85 28.30
C THR A 251 6.88 -1.30 27.44
N PRO A 252 6.76 -0.11 26.80
CA PRO A 252 5.56 0.77 26.81
C PRO A 252 4.34 0.16 26.12
N ARG A 253 3.14 0.62 26.49
CA ARG A 253 1.89 0.16 25.87
C ARG A 253 1.86 0.57 24.39
N VAL A 254 1.62 -0.41 23.52
CA VAL A 254 1.38 -0.19 22.10
C VAL A 254 -0.13 -0.05 21.88
N ALA A 255 -0.55 1.03 21.22
CA ALA A 255 -1.95 1.25 20.89
C ALA A 255 -2.51 0.12 20.00
N PHE A 256 -3.83 -0.05 19.97
CA PHE A 256 -4.46 -0.98 19.01
C PHE A 256 -4.05 -0.64 17.56
N PRO A 257 -3.75 -1.63 16.72
CA PRO A 257 -3.86 -3.12 16.81
C PRO A 257 -2.80 -3.86 17.65
N GLY A 258 -1.93 -3.15 18.38
CA GLY A 258 -0.91 -3.76 19.23
C GLY A 258 0.33 -4.23 18.47
N CYS A 259 1.06 -5.17 19.05
CA CYS A 259 2.29 -5.72 18.51
C CYS A 259 2.21 -7.26 18.53
N PRO A 260 2.58 -7.97 17.45
CA PRO A 260 2.55 -9.42 17.40
C PRO A 260 3.61 -10.04 18.32
N LYS A 261 3.37 -11.27 18.75
CA LYS A 261 4.26 -12.10 19.55
C LYS A 261 4.52 -13.44 18.88
N ALA A 262 5.68 -14.02 19.07
CA ALA A 262 6.04 -15.33 18.53
C ALA A 262 5.08 -16.46 18.95
N THR A 263 4.33 -16.26 20.03
CA THR A 263 3.37 -17.24 20.58
C THR A 263 1.94 -17.08 20.08
N ASP A 264 1.65 -16.06 19.28
CA ASP A 264 0.29 -15.72 18.86
C ASP A 264 -0.42 -16.85 18.11
N LEU A 265 0.31 -17.56 17.25
CA LEU A 265 -0.23 -18.66 16.46
C LEU A 265 -0.26 -20.01 17.22
N ASN A 266 0.15 -20.06 18.50
CA ASN A 266 0.08 -21.30 19.28
C ASN A 266 -1.35 -21.80 19.45
N VAL A 267 -2.34 -20.89 19.44
CA VAL A 267 -3.77 -21.23 19.48
C VAL A 267 -4.18 -22.16 18.34
N LEU A 268 -3.52 -22.07 17.18
CA LEU A 268 -3.80 -22.93 16.04
C LEU A 268 -3.41 -24.41 16.30
N SER A 269 -2.56 -24.68 17.29
CA SER A 269 -2.16 -26.02 17.69
C SER A 269 -2.97 -26.55 18.90
N ALA A 270 -3.85 -25.73 19.48
CA ALA A 270 -4.68 -26.15 20.60
C ALA A 270 -5.70 -27.23 20.15
N ARG A 271 -6.00 -28.17 21.06
CA ARG A 271 -6.97 -29.25 20.81
C ARG A 271 -8.42 -28.74 20.90
N ASP A 272 -8.66 -27.82 21.82
CA ASP A 272 -9.98 -27.22 22.05
C ASP A 272 -9.89 -25.72 21.74
N PRO A 273 -10.72 -25.22 20.77
CA PRO A 273 -10.78 -23.80 20.51
C PRO A 273 -11.34 -23.07 21.74
N THR A 274 -10.66 -22.00 22.12
CA THR A 274 -11.08 -21.17 23.26
C THR A 274 -11.47 -19.77 22.79
N GLY A 275 -12.54 -19.23 23.39
CA GLY A 275 -12.99 -17.86 23.13
C GLY A 275 -13.82 -17.72 21.86
N THR A 276 -13.46 -16.80 20.97
CA THR A 276 -14.24 -16.41 19.77
C THR A 276 -13.95 -17.27 18.53
N LEU A 277 -12.93 -18.15 18.59
CA LEU A 277 -12.53 -19.00 17.46
C LEU A 277 -13.35 -20.28 17.40
N THR A 278 -13.84 -20.62 16.22
CA THR A 278 -14.48 -21.90 15.93
C THR A 278 -13.47 -22.93 15.42
N GLU A 279 -13.83 -24.23 15.42
CA GLU A 279 -12.99 -25.26 14.80
C GLU A 279 -12.76 -25.02 13.31
N ALA A 280 -13.78 -24.51 12.60
CA ALA A 280 -13.67 -24.14 11.18
C ALA A 280 -12.67 -23.00 10.97
N ASP A 281 -12.66 -21.99 11.86
CA ASP A 281 -11.67 -20.91 11.80
C ASP A 281 -10.25 -21.45 11.98
N ILE A 282 -10.05 -22.31 12.98
CA ILE A 282 -8.73 -22.89 13.24
C ILE A 282 -8.26 -23.74 12.06
N ALA A 283 -9.15 -24.50 11.43
CA ALA A 283 -8.82 -25.29 10.25
C ALA A 283 -8.41 -24.38 9.08
N ALA A 284 -9.20 -23.34 8.79
CA ALA A 284 -8.91 -22.37 7.73
C ALA A 284 -7.60 -21.59 7.98
N LEU A 285 -7.33 -21.20 9.22
CA LEU A 285 -6.11 -20.47 9.60
C LEU A 285 -4.86 -21.36 9.57
N ARG A 286 -4.99 -22.67 9.87
CA ARG A 286 -3.90 -23.65 9.66
C ARG A 286 -3.58 -23.80 8.19
N GLU A 287 -4.62 -23.96 7.36
CA GLU A 287 -4.48 -24.04 5.91
C GLU A 287 -3.80 -22.78 5.35
N LEU A 288 -4.22 -21.57 5.78
CA LEU A 288 -3.54 -20.32 5.41
C LEU A 288 -2.05 -20.35 5.78
N ARG A 289 -1.69 -20.84 6.96
CA ARG A 289 -0.30 -20.95 7.39
C ARG A 289 0.52 -21.85 6.46
N GLU A 290 -0.02 -23.01 6.08
CA GLU A 290 0.62 -23.94 5.14
C GLU A 290 0.77 -23.33 3.75
N ASP A 291 -0.24 -22.61 3.26
CA ASP A 291 -0.19 -21.89 1.98
C ASP A 291 0.87 -20.79 1.98
N LEU A 292 0.94 -20.00 3.06
CA LEU A 292 1.98 -18.97 3.21
C LEU A 292 3.38 -19.57 3.28
N GLU A 293 3.56 -20.69 3.96
CA GLU A 293 4.83 -21.43 3.97
C GLU A 293 5.23 -21.87 2.56
N ALA A 294 4.31 -22.44 1.78
CA ALA A 294 4.57 -22.85 0.40
C ALA A 294 4.95 -21.67 -0.50
N ILE A 295 4.23 -20.54 -0.39
CA ILE A 295 4.54 -19.32 -1.13
C ILE A 295 5.94 -18.79 -0.76
N CYS A 296 6.27 -18.74 0.54
CA CYS A 296 7.56 -18.25 1.01
C CYS A 296 8.73 -19.19 0.61
N GLU A 297 8.51 -20.50 0.60
CA GLU A 297 9.49 -21.48 0.11
C GLU A 297 9.76 -21.30 -1.38
N ARG A 298 8.71 -21.13 -2.17
CA ARG A 298 8.82 -20.85 -3.61
C ARG A 298 9.55 -19.53 -3.85
N ALA A 299 9.19 -18.47 -3.11
CA ALA A 299 9.82 -17.15 -3.19
C ALA A 299 11.33 -17.22 -2.88
N ARG A 300 11.70 -17.97 -1.83
CA ARG A 300 13.10 -18.21 -1.47
C ARG A 300 13.85 -18.95 -2.57
N ALA A 301 13.26 -20.00 -3.12
CA ALA A 301 13.86 -20.78 -4.21
C ALA A 301 14.08 -19.95 -5.47
N ARG A 302 13.16 -19.02 -5.78
CA ARG A 302 13.21 -18.17 -6.96
C ARG A 302 13.86 -16.79 -6.71
N GLY A 303 14.22 -16.45 -5.46
CA GLY A 303 14.86 -15.18 -5.10
C GLY A 303 13.96 -13.96 -5.27
N ILE A 304 12.64 -14.10 -5.11
CA ILE A 304 11.65 -13.02 -5.19
C ILE A 304 11.24 -12.57 -3.79
N ARG A 305 11.33 -11.26 -3.51
CA ARG A 305 10.90 -10.68 -2.23
C ARG A 305 9.38 -10.63 -2.14
N ILE A 306 8.84 -10.86 -0.94
CA ILE A 306 7.41 -10.79 -0.66
C ILE A 306 7.13 -9.62 0.29
N ALA A 307 6.14 -8.79 -0.06
CA ALA A 307 5.57 -7.79 0.83
C ALA A 307 4.15 -8.22 1.22
N VAL A 308 3.91 -8.48 2.51
CA VAL A 308 2.58 -8.73 3.02
C VAL A 308 1.88 -7.38 3.20
N ASP A 309 0.79 -7.16 2.48
CA ASP A 309 0.04 -5.92 2.53
C ASP A 309 -0.70 -5.78 3.86
N ALA A 310 -0.71 -4.57 4.41
CA ALA A 310 -1.56 -4.24 5.53
C ALA A 310 -2.98 -3.97 5.04
N GLU A 311 -3.92 -4.38 5.86
CA GLU A 311 -5.33 -4.23 5.61
C GLU A 311 -5.97 -3.39 6.73
N HIS A 312 -7.28 -3.52 6.94
CA HIS A 312 -7.98 -2.81 8.02
C HIS A 312 -7.47 -3.19 9.41
N SER A 313 -7.58 -2.26 10.36
CA SER A 313 -7.05 -2.42 11.71
C SER A 313 -7.59 -3.65 12.46
N TRP A 314 -8.80 -4.10 12.12
CA TRP A 314 -9.42 -5.28 12.74
C TRP A 314 -8.89 -6.63 12.21
N TYR A 315 -8.23 -6.67 11.05
CA TYR A 315 -7.50 -7.85 10.57
C TYR A 315 -6.03 -7.83 10.98
N GLN A 316 -5.50 -6.65 11.27
CA GLN A 316 -4.07 -6.44 11.41
C GLN A 316 -3.40 -7.25 12.53
N PRO A 317 -4.00 -7.51 13.70
CA PRO A 317 -3.40 -8.39 14.70
C PRO A 317 -3.08 -9.81 14.20
N ALA A 318 -3.99 -10.38 13.38
CA ALA A 318 -3.79 -11.69 12.77
C ALA A 318 -2.76 -11.64 11.63
N ILE A 319 -2.87 -10.66 10.73
CA ILE A 319 -1.93 -10.47 9.62
C ILE A 319 -0.50 -10.33 10.14
N ASP A 320 -0.30 -9.51 11.17
CA ASP A 320 1.01 -9.32 11.79
C ASP A 320 1.54 -10.61 12.43
N ALA A 321 0.65 -11.43 13.05
CA ALA A 321 1.04 -12.70 13.66
C ALA A 321 1.57 -13.69 12.61
N PHE A 322 0.84 -13.87 11.49
CA PHE A 322 1.30 -14.70 10.38
C PHE A 322 2.57 -14.17 9.73
N THR A 323 2.65 -12.86 9.52
CA THR A 323 3.83 -12.25 8.91
C THR A 323 5.06 -12.39 9.81
N LEU A 324 4.91 -12.22 11.12
CA LEU A 324 6.00 -12.46 12.08
C LEU A 324 6.47 -13.92 12.06
N ASP A 325 5.54 -14.87 12.04
CA ASP A 325 5.88 -16.30 11.96
C ASP A 325 6.70 -16.61 10.69
N MET A 326 6.28 -16.08 9.53
CA MET A 326 7.00 -16.24 8.28
C MET A 326 8.37 -15.52 8.30
N MET A 327 8.47 -14.30 8.83
CA MET A 327 9.77 -13.61 8.97
C MET A 327 10.73 -14.37 9.87
N ARG A 328 10.28 -14.89 11.01
CA ARG A 328 11.13 -15.68 11.92
C ARG A 328 11.63 -16.98 11.28
N LYS A 329 10.88 -17.56 10.34
CA LYS A 329 11.24 -18.78 9.60
C LYS A 329 12.15 -18.48 8.41
N PHE A 330 11.77 -17.52 7.56
CA PHE A 330 12.38 -17.32 6.25
C PHE A 330 13.40 -16.17 6.18
N ASN A 331 13.33 -15.20 7.08
CA ASN A 331 14.32 -14.12 7.21
C ASN A 331 15.42 -14.44 8.24
N LYS A 332 15.52 -15.67 8.69
CA LYS A 332 16.50 -16.06 9.70
C LYS A 332 17.93 -15.77 9.25
N LEU A 333 18.66 -15.05 10.07
CA LEU A 333 20.06 -14.73 9.80
C LEU A 333 20.96 -15.96 10.05
N PRO A 334 22.04 -16.13 9.27
CA PRO A 334 23.02 -17.17 9.53
C PRO A 334 23.59 -17.01 10.94
N SER A 335 23.69 -18.10 11.68
CA SER A 335 24.39 -18.08 12.96
C SER A 335 25.89 -17.80 12.74
N PRO A 336 26.54 -16.95 13.55
CA PRO A 336 27.97 -16.77 13.46
C PRO A 336 28.64 -18.14 13.59
N PRO A 337 29.70 -18.43 12.81
CA PRO A 337 30.40 -19.69 12.92
C PRO A 337 30.85 -19.88 14.38
N LYS A 338 30.44 -21.00 15.00
CA LYS A 338 30.95 -21.37 16.30
C LYS A 338 32.47 -21.46 16.18
N SER A 339 33.22 -20.68 16.95
CA SER A 339 34.67 -20.76 16.98
C SER A 339 35.06 -22.18 17.42
N SER A 340 35.36 -23.03 16.47
CA SER A 340 35.91 -24.33 16.74
C SER A 340 37.37 -24.10 17.11
N TRP A 341 37.72 -24.32 18.36
CA TRP A 341 39.10 -24.30 18.84
C TRP A 341 39.99 -25.29 18.10
N PHE A 342 39.42 -26.30 17.49
CA PHE A 342 40.13 -27.22 16.59
C PHE A 342 39.91 -26.76 15.13
N GLY A 343 41.01 -26.31 14.52
CA GLY A 343 41.11 -25.78 13.17
C GLY A 343 40.38 -26.60 12.09
N SER A 344 39.07 -26.44 12.01
CA SER A 344 38.28 -26.92 10.88
C SER A 344 38.39 -25.88 9.77
N ARG A 345 38.91 -26.30 8.59
CA ARG A 345 39.02 -25.51 7.39
C ARG A 345 37.76 -24.66 7.22
N ARG A 346 37.93 -23.34 7.06
CA ARG A 346 36.88 -22.45 6.58
C ARG A 346 36.21 -23.14 5.42
N SER A 347 34.94 -23.45 5.57
CA SER A 347 34.08 -23.75 4.44
C SER A 347 34.04 -22.48 3.59
N THR A 348 34.87 -22.47 2.54
CA THR A 348 34.87 -21.42 1.50
C THR A 348 33.73 -21.66 0.49
N GLY A 349 32.61 -22.25 0.93
CA GLY A 349 31.38 -22.17 0.16
C GLY A 349 30.86 -20.73 0.25
N PRO A 350 30.44 -20.12 -0.87
CA PRO A 350 29.72 -18.86 -0.82
C PRO A 350 28.56 -19.06 0.16
N ALA A 351 28.41 -18.14 1.10
CA ALA A 351 27.21 -18.07 1.92
C ALA A 351 26.01 -18.14 0.97
N PRO A 352 24.95 -18.90 1.31
CA PRO A 352 23.79 -18.93 0.43
C PRO A 352 23.38 -17.49 0.18
N VAL A 353 23.52 -17.05 -1.08
CA VAL A 353 23.14 -15.72 -1.56
C VAL A 353 21.60 -15.70 -1.61
N GLY A 354 20.99 -15.85 -0.43
CA GLY A 354 19.55 -15.67 -0.27
C GLY A 354 19.26 -14.18 -0.19
N THR A 355 18.35 -13.72 -1.00
CA THR A 355 17.80 -12.36 -0.93
C THR A 355 17.26 -12.13 0.49
N GLN A 356 17.90 -11.24 1.28
CA GLN A 356 17.48 -10.91 2.65
C GLN A 356 17.28 -9.40 2.79
N PRO A 357 16.23 -8.94 3.51
CA PRO A 357 15.07 -9.72 3.95
C PRO A 357 14.28 -10.27 2.76
N LEU A 358 13.72 -11.48 2.89
CA LEU A 358 12.84 -12.08 1.88
C LEU A 358 11.41 -11.57 2.06
N ILE A 359 10.95 -11.47 3.31
CA ILE A 359 9.58 -11.12 3.68
C ILE A 359 9.57 -9.76 4.37
N TYR A 360 8.65 -8.91 3.92
CA TYR A 360 8.42 -7.56 4.43
C TYR A 360 7.01 -7.47 5.01
N ASN A 361 6.89 -6.95 6.24
CA ASN A 361 5.61 -6.55 6.80
C ASN A 361 5.30 -5.10 6.46
N THR A 362 4.02 -4.76 6.28
CA THR A 362 3.59 -3.39 5.98
C THR A 362 3.23 -2.64 7.27
N PHE A 363 3.92 -1.54 7.51
CA PHE A 363 3.71 -0.59 8.61
C PHE A 363 2.93 0.62 8.08
N GLN A 364 1.80 0.91 8.71
CA GLN A 364 0.90 1.98 8.29
C GLN A 364 1.12 3.22 9.18
N GLY A 365 1.69 4.29 8.64
CA GLY A 365 2.03 5.52 9.37
C GLY A 365 0.82 6.24 9.98
N TYR A 366 -0.39 6.00 9.45
CA TYR A 366 -1.62 6.57 10.01
C TYR A 366 -2.09 5.87 11.30
N LEU A 367 -1.59 4.67 11.61
CA LEU A 367 -1.90 3.97 12.86
C LEU A 367 -1.10 4.55 14.01
N ARG A 368 -1.78 4.90 15.09
CA ARG A 368 -1.17 5.47 16.32
C ARG A 368 -0.16 4.54 16.97
N ARG A 369 -0.25 3.23 16.71
CA ARG A 369 0.72 2.23 17.21
C ARG A 369 2.08 2.30 16.55
N THR A 370 2.20 2.86 15.33
CA THR A 370 3.35 2.66 14.44
C THR A 370 4.69 3.05 15.04
N PRO A 371 4.83 4.16 15.81
CA PRO A 371 6.10 4.49 16.44
C PRO A 371 6.61 3.40 17.40
N GLU A 372 5.78 2.99 18.33
CA GLU A 372 6.14 1.98 19.35
C GLU A 372 6.24 0.59 18.71
N TYR A 373 5.36 0.27 17.77
CA TYR A 373 5.37 -1.00 17.05
C TYR A 373 6.66 -1.19 16.26
N LEU A 374 7.15 -0.16 15.58
CA LEU A 374 8.41 -0.22 14.83
C LEU A 374 9.60 -0.50 15.76
N VAL A 375 9.66 0.19 16.91
CA VAL A 375 10.72 -0.04 17.93
C VAL A 375 10.67 -1.47 18.47
N GLN A 376 9.48 -1.97 18.79
CA GLN A 376 9.31 -3.35 19.28
C GLN A 376 9.71 -4.38 18.21
N SER A 377 9.33 -4.15 16.93
CA SER A 377 9.71 -5.04 15.83
C SER A 377 11.21 -5.11 15.61
N ILE A 378 11.92 -3.98 15.73
CA ILE A 378 13.39 -3.93 15.66
C ILE A 378 14.01 -4.74 16.81
N THR A 379 13.45 -4.62 18.00
CA THR A 379 13.92 -5.35 19.19
C THR A 379 13.70 -6.85 19.02
N ASP A 380 12.47 -7.27 18.63
CA ASP A 380 12.14 -8.68 18.43
C ASP A 380 13.01 -9.31 17.31
N ALA A 381 13.27 -8.59 16.22
CA ALA A 381 14.11 -9.07 15.14
C ALA A 381 15.57 -9.30 15.61
N ARG A 382 16.11 -8.39 16.42
CA ARG A 382 17.45 -8.52 16.98
C ARG A 382 17.56 -9.70 17.97
N GLU A 383 16.58 -9.84 18.86
CA GLU A 383 16.50 -10.94 19.84
C GLU A 383 16.20 -12.28 19.15
N GLY A 384 15.32 -12.28 18.15
CA GLY A 384 14.95 -13.46 17.38
C GLY A 384 15.96 -13.90 16.33
N GLY A 385 16.98 -13.07 16.04
CA GLY A 385 18.03 -13.38 15.06
C GLY A 385 17.52 -13.51 13.63
N TYR A 386 16.61 -12.64 13.23
CA TYR A 386 16.09 -12.59 11.85
C TYR A 386 16.17 -11.18 11.26
N ALA A 387 16.18 -11.09 9.91
CA ALA A 387 16.19 -9.82 9.22
C ALA A 387 14.78 -9.21 9.20
N LEU A 388 14.66 -7.95 9.60
CA LEU A 388 13.39 -7.21 9.58
C LEU A 388 13.17 -6.59 8.21
N GLY A 389 12.12 -7.04 7.50
CA GLY A 389 11.60 -6.38 6.29
C GLY A 389 10.48 -5.40 6.65
N VAL A 390 10.64 -4.13 6.33
CA VAL A 390 9.66 -3.06 6.58
C VAL A 390 9.20 -2.47 5.27
N LYS A 391 7.91 -2.59 4.96
CA LYS A 391 7.23 -1.76 3.96
C LYS A 391 6.49 -0.66 4.70
N LEU A 392 6.95 0.58 4.58
CA LEU A 392 6.33 1.73 5.24
C LEU A 392 5.40 2.44 4.28
N VAL A 393 4.13 2.58 4.65
CA VAL A 393 3.09 3.30 3.90
C VAL A 393 2.34 4.25 4.82
N ARG A 394 1.55 5.19 4.27
CA ARG A 394 0.67 6.01 5.11
C ARG A 394 -0.54 5.24 5.59
N GLY A 395 -1.22 4.52 4.72
CA GLY A 395 -2.47 3.79 4.97
C GLY A 395 -3.57 4.25 4.01
N ALA A 396 -4.49 3.34 3.66
CA ALA A 396 -5.47 3.53 2.59
C ALA A 396 -6.92 3.67 3.08
N TYR A 397 -7.20 3.47 4.38
CA TYR A 397 -8.57 3.29 4.87
C TYR A 397 -8.99 4.33 5.92
N HIS A 398 -8.28 5.46 6.02
CA HIS A 398 -8.42 6.42 7.12
C HIS A 398 -9.86 6.87 7.43
N PRO A 399 -10.71 7.30 6.47
CA PRO A 399 -12.08 7.71 6.78
C PRO A 399 -12.92 6.56 7.34
N HIS A 400 -12.83 5.37 6.73
CA HIS A 400 -13.57 4.18 7.13
C HIS A 400 -13.17 3.71 8.54
N GLU A 401 -11.87 3.71 8.86
CA GLU A 401 -11.38 3.39 10.23
C GLU A 401 -12.01 4.28 11.31
N ILE A 402 -12.17 5.58 11.02
CA ILE A 402 -12.82 6.52 11.95
C ILE A 402 -14.32 6.25 12.08
N GLU A 403 -15.01 6.02 10.97
CA GLU A 403 -16.46 5.78 10.94
C GLU A 403 -16.82 4.50 11.70
N VAL A 404 -16.14 3.41 11.39
CA VAL A 404 -16.35 2.11 12.04
C VAL A 404 -16.04 2.17 13.54
N HIS A 405 -14.95 2.86 13.92
CA HIS A 405 -14.63 3.05 15.34
C HIS A 405 -15.68 3.85 16.09
N LYS A 406 -16.19 4.94 15.50
CA LYS A 406 -17.28 5.74 16.08
C LYS A 406 -18.55 4.92 16.26
N ALA A 407 -18.94 4.13 15.25
CA ALA A 407 -20.10 3.27 15.31
C ALA A 407 -19.98 2.22 16.43
N ALA A 408 -18.81 1.58 16.57
CA ALA A 408 -18.55 0.62 17.64
C ALA A 408 -18.57 1.25 19.04
N LEU A 409 -18.05 2.47 19.21
CA LEU A 409 -18.13 3.20 20.48
C LEU A 409 -19.58 3.55 20.85
N GLN A 410 -20.35 3.99 19.87
CA GLN A 410 -21.76 4.35 20.07
C GLN A 410 -22.56 3.12 20.50
N SER A 411 -22.41 1.98 19.84
CA SER A 411 -23.04 0.70 20.19
C SER A 411 -22.70 0.27 21.63
N ARG A 412 -21.45 0.43 22.05
CA ARG A 412 -21.03 0.14 23.44
C ARG A 412 -21.68 1.05 24.46
N MET A 413 -21.84 2.34 24.14
CA MET A 413 -22.49 3.32 25.03
C MET A 413 -23.99 3.06 25.18
N GLU A 414 -24.67 2.71 24.10
CA GLU A 414 -26.11 2.46 24.07
C GLU A 414 -26.49 1.08 24.60
N ARG A 415 -25.53 0.19 24.87
CA ARG A 415 -25.73 -1.23 25.23
C ARG A 415 -26.69 -1.96 24.29
N THR A 416 -26.78 -1.48 23.06
CA THR A 416 -27.58 -2.09 22.00
C THR A 416 -26.68 -3.01 21.18
N THR A 417 -27.13 -4.25 20.98
CA THR A 417 -26.57 -5.06 19.91
C THR A 417 -27.01 -4.42 18.60
N PRO A 418 -26.08 -4.03 17.71
CA PRO A 418 -26.45 -3.40 16.45
C PRO A 418 -27.35 -4.35 15.67
N SER A 419 -28.60 -3.97 15.48
CA SER A 419 -29.51 -4.72 14.61
C SER A 419 -29.03 -4.52 13.17
N GLY A 420 -28.33 -5.52 12.62
CA GLY A 420 -28.01 -5.60 11.20
C GLY A 420 -26.66 -5.02 10.73
N THR A 421 -25.89 -4.35 11.57
CA THR A 421 -24.50 -3.97 11.26
C THR A 421 -23.57 -4.80 12.12
N HIS A 422 -22.75 -5.64 11.51
CA HIS A 422 -21.70 -6.36 12.23
C HIS A 422 -20.78 -5.32 12.91
N GLU A 423 -20.52 -5.51 14.21
CA GLU A 423 -19.53 -4.72 14.95
C GLU A 423 -18.15 -5.04 14.36
N VAL A 424 -17.71 -4.24 13.39
CA VAL A 424 -16.48 -4.52 12.62
C VAL A 424 -15.25 -4.15 13.45
N SER A 425 -15.27 -3.03 14.20
CA SER A 425 -14.14 -2.63 15.01
C SER A 425 -14.01 -3.45 16.30
N ILE A 426 -12.83 -4.05 16.45
CA ILE A 426 -12.43 -4.81 17.65
C ILE A 426 -11.51 -4.00 18.59
N SER A 427 -11.33 -2.71 18.33
CA SER A 427 -10.44 -1.85 19.12
C SER A 427 -10.94 -1.73 20.56
N PRO A 428 -10.11 -2.01 21.59
CA PRO A 428 -10.47 -1.79 22.98
C PRO A 428 -10.31 -0.32 23.41
N ASP A 429 -9.68 0.51 22.58
CA ASP A 429 -9.32 1.89 22.90
C ASP A 429 -10.52 2.84 22.67
N ASN A 430 -10.61 3.92 23.47
CA ASN A 430 -11.60 4.97 23.25
C ASN A 430 -11.23 5.91 22.10
N MET A 431 -9.97 5.96 21.75
CA MET A 431 -9.48 6.73 20.60
C MET A 431 -9.44 5.82 19.35
N PRO A 432 -9.74 6.36 18.16
CA PRO A 432 -9.61 5.58 16.94
C PRO A 432 -8.18 5.05 16.75
N PRO A 433 -8.00 3.94 16.04
CA PRO A 433 -6.67 3.37 15.82
C PRO A 433 -5.75 4.27 14.99
N VAL A 434 -6.33 5.20 14.23
CA VAL A 434 -5.64 6.12 13.34
C VAL A 434 -5.44 7.50 13.96
N TRP A 435 -4.45 8.25 13.49
CA TRP A 435 -4.29 9.67 13.79
C TRP A 435 -5.49 10.46 13.27
N LEU A 436 -5.86 11.54 13.94
CA LEU A 436 -7.06 12.30 13.58
C LEU A 436 -6.85 13.24 12.39
N ASN A 437 -5.61 13.64 12.15
CA ASN A 437 -5.28 14.56 11.08
C ASN A 437 -4.08 14.06 10.24
N LYS A 438 -3.91 14.68 9.07
CA LYS A 438 -2.87 14.32 8.12
C LYS A 438 -1.47 14.65 8.64
N ASP A 439 -1.31 15.74 9.37
CA ASP A 439 0.00 16.23 9.83
C ASP A 439 0.64 15.26 10.84
N GLU A 440 -0.17 14.66 11.70
CA GLU A 440 0.27 13.60 12.62
C GLU A 440 0.74 12.35 11.85
N THR A 441 -0.01 11.96 10.81
CA THR A 441 0.37 10.86 9.92
C THR A 441 1.68 11.15 9.18
N ASP A 442 1.83 12.36 8.65
CA ASP A 442 3.05 12.79 7.94
C ASP A 442 4.25 12.82 8.90
N THR A 443 4.07 13.36 10.09
CA THR A 443 5.11 13.38 11.14
C THR A 443 5.53 11.97 11.53
N CYS A 444 4.58 11.05 11.71
CA CYS A 444 4.84 9.65 12.02
C CYS A 444 5.63 8.97 10.89
N TYR A 445 5.17 9.14 9.64
CA TYR A 445 5.82 8.58 8.45
C TYR A 445 7.26 9.07 8.31
N ASP A 446 7.48 10.38 8.35
CA ASP A 446 8.79 10.99 8.15
C ASP A 446 9.77 10.68 9.29
N SER A 447 9.27 10.55 10.53
CA SER A 447 10.07 10.10 11.68
C SER A 447 10.51 8.64 11.50
N ALA A 448 9.61 7.78 11.00
CA ALA A 448 9.95 6.39 10.68
C ALA A 448 10.96 6.29 9.52
N VAL A 449 10.87 7.13 8.49
CA VAL A 449 11.88 7.23 7.41
C VAL A 449 13.26 7.50 8.00
N ARG A 450 13.40 8.55 8.83
CA ARG A 450 14.68 8.91 9.45
C ARG A 450 15.24 7.78 10.31
N MET A 451 14.40 7.13 11.10
CA MET A 451 14.79 5.99 11.93
C MET A 451 15.28 4.82 11.08
N LEU A 452 14.52 4.42 10.06
CA LEU A 452 14.84 3.26 9.22
C LEU A 452 16.13 3.49 8.42
N ILE A 453 16.34 4.68 7.86
CA ILE A 453 17.57 4.99 7.13
C ILE A 453 18.80 4.96 8.06
N ALA A 454 18.68 5.51 9.27
CA ALA A 454 19.75 5.41 10.27
C ALA A 454 20.10 3.96 10.66
N LEU A 455 19.07 3.10 10.81
CA LEU A 455 19.24 1.68 11.09
C LEU A 455 19.86 0.91 9.90
N VAL A 456 19.48 1.26 8.66
CA VAL A 456 20.12 0.71 7.46
C VAL A 456 21.61 1.06 7.45
N ARG A 457 21.99 2.29 7.81
CA ARG A 457 23.40 2.68 7.92
C ARG A 457 24.12 1.84 8.99
N GLU A 458 23.55 1.70 10.19
CA GLU A 458 24.10 0.87 11.26
C GLU A 458 24.31 -0.59 10.79
N ASP A 459 23.36 -1.13 10.03
CA ASP A 459 23.44 -2.48 9.49
C ASP A 459 24.55 -2.64 8.45
N VAL A 460 24.69 -1.67 7.53
CA VAL A 460 25.78 -1.65 6.55
C VAL A 460 27.14 -1.66 7.27
N ASP A 461 27.31 -0.82 8.30
CA ASP A 461 28.55 -0.75 9.08
C ASP A 461 28.84 -2.05 9.85
N ARG A 462 27.77 -2.71 10.34
CA ARG A 462 27.89 -4.01 11.01
C ARG A 462 28.32 -5.12 10.04
N CYS A 463 27.69 -5.15 8.86
CA CYS A 463 28.00 -6.14 7.82
C CYS A 463 29.43 -5.95 7.29
N ALA A 464 29.90 -4.70 7.13
CA ALA A 464 31.28 -4.40 6.75
C ALA A 464 32.31 -4.91 7.78
N LYS A 465 31.91 -5.09 9.05
CA LYS A 465 32.71 -5.67 10.13
C LYS A 465 32.53 -7.20 10.26
N GLY A 466 31.85 -7.84 9.29
CA GLY A 466 31.67 -9.30 9.24
C GLY A 466 30.45 -9.83 10.00
N ALA A 467 29.51 -8.96 10.44
CA ALA A 467 28.26 -9.43 10.99
C ALA A 467 27.36 -10.02 9.89
N PRO A 468 26.53 -11.02 10.20
CA PRO A 468 25.57 -11.55 9.25
C PRO A 468 24.53 -10.49 8.88
N GLY A 469 24.15 -10.44 7.61
CA GLY A 469 23.14 -9.50 7.09
C GLY A 469 22.94 -9.65 5.59
N PRO A 470 22.08 -8.80 5.02
CA PRO A 470 21.35 -7.67 5.62
C PRO A 470 20.40 -8.07 6.74
N SER A 471 20.36 -7.32 7.84
CA SER A 471 19.46 -7.57 8.97
C SER A 471 18.23 -6.65 8.97
N ILE A 472 18.18 -5.68 8.05
CA ILE A 472 17.04 -4.79 7.85
C ILE A 472 16.91 -4.43 6.38
N GLY A 473 15.67 -4.34 5.92
CA GLY A 473 15.29 -3.78 4.62
C GLY A 473 14.10 -2.86 4.76
N ALA A 474 14.07 -1.78 4.00
CA ALA A 474 13.00 -0.78 4.02
C ALA A 474 12.50 -0.48 2.61
N LEU A 475 11.19 -0.65 2.39
CA LEU A 475 10.47 -0.23 1.20
C LEU A 475 9.55 0.93 1.59
N PHE A 476 9.76 2.11 1.01
CA PHE A 476 9.00 3.32 1.30
C PHE A 476 7.92 3.55 0.24
N GLY A 477 6.65 3.24 0.56
CA GLY A 477 5.51 3.50 -0.32
C GLY A 477 4.93 4.90 -0.07
N THR A 478 5.06 5.81 -1.04
CA THR A 478 4.54 7.18 -0.87
C THR A 478 4.32 7.89 -2.21
N HIS A 479 3.26 8.72 -2.27
CA HIS A 479 2.98 9.68 -3.33
C HIS A 479 3.29 11.13 -2.90
N ASN A 480 3.80 11.32 -1.69
CA ASN A 480 4.18 12.63 -1.17
C ASN A 480 5.62 12.98 -1.63
N TRP A 481 5.75 14.11 -2.32
CA TRP A 481 7.02 14.59 -2.88
C TRP A 481 8.07 14.85 -1.80
N GLU A 482 7.67 15.48 -0.70
CA GLU A 482 8.57 15.83 0.41
C GLU A 482 9.11 14.57 1.07
N SER A 483 8.23 13.62 1.41
CA SER A 483 8.65 12.36 2.04
C SER A 483 9.48 11.48 1.10
N ALA A 484 9.19 11.46 -0.21
CA ALA A 484 9.98 10.70 -1.17
C ALA A 484 11.39 11.30 -1.33
N ASN A 485 11.52 12.62 -1.37
CA ASN A 485 12.82 13.29 -1.38
C ASN A 485 13.55 13.13 -0.04
N LEU A 486 12.81 13.15 1.10
CA LEU A 486 13.39 12.91 2.43
C LEU A 486 14.12 11.57 2.51
N VAL A 487 13.60 10.50 1.88
CA VAL A 487 14.30 9.20 1.84
C VAL A 487 15.68 9.37 1.21
N ILE A 488 15.77 10.03 0.04
CA ILE A 488 17.04 10.23 -0.66
C ILE A 488 17.98 11.13 0.15
N ASP A 489 17.45 12.22 0.71
CA ASP A 489 18.24 13.18 1.49
C ASP A 489 18.81 12.55 2.77
N GLU A 490 18.02 11.74 3.47
CA GLU A 490 18.52 10.99 4.63
C GLU A 490 19.55 9.90 4.21
N MET A 491 19.37 9.27 3.03
CA MET A 491 20.40 8.34 2.51
C MET A 491 21.73 9.05 2.25
N VAL A 492 21.70 10.23 1.65
CA VAL A 492 22.91 11.05 1.44
C VAL A 492 23.52 11.46 2.78
N LYS A 493 22.73 11.99 3.68
CA LYS A 493 23.17 12.42 5.02
C LYS A 493 23.83 11.29 5.82
N HIS A 494 23.35 10.06 5.67
CA HIS A 494 23.90 8.87 6.33
C HIS A 494 25.00 8.17 5.51
N GLY A 495 25.43 8.71 4.36
CA GLY A 495 26.48 8.13 3.53
C GLY A 495 26.11 6.78 2.88
N LEU A 496 24.82 6.51 2.72
CA LEU A 496 24.28 5.38 1.94
C LEU A 496 24.20 5.70 0.45
N ALA A 497 24.22 7.00 0.13
CA ALA A 497 24.28 7.54 -1.21
C ALA A 497 25.22 8.74 -1.24
N THR A 498 25.76 9.06 -2.40
CA THR A 498 26.65 10.21 -2.61
C THR A 498 26.05 11.18 -3.61
N SER A 499 26.11 12.48 -3.28
CA SER A 499 25.74 13.52 -4.24
C SER A 499 26.76 13.59 -5.38
N GLY A 500 26.28 13.53 -6.61
CA GLY A 500 27.07 13.73 -7.81
C GLY A 500 26.85 15.13 -8.39
N ASP A 501 27.48 15.37 -9.53
CA ASP A 501 27.30 16.63 -10.27
C ASP A 501 25.85 16.78 -10.73
N TYR A 502 25.43 18.04 -10.88
CA TYR A 502 24.07 18.39 -11.38
C TYR A 502 22.89 17.86 -10.58
N GLY A 503 23.07 17.61 -9.26
CA GLY A 503 21.99 17.18 -8.37
C GLY A 503 21.60 15.70 -8.49
N GLY A 504 22.38 14.89 -9.23
CA GLY A 504 22.24 13.43 -9.25
C GLY A 504 22.73 12.81 -7.94
N VAL A 505 22.16 11.68 -7.57
CA VAL A 505 22.50 10.92 -6.35
C VAL A 505 22.85 9.48 -6.72
N TRP A 506 24.06 9.04 -6.38
CA TRP A 506 24.54 7.68 -6.58
C TRP A 506 24.25 6.84 -5.35
N ILE A 507 23.45 5.80 -5.50
CA ILE A 507 23.08 4.90 -4.41
C ILE A 507 24.11 3.76 -4.36
N SER A 508 24.65 3.47 -3.18
CA SER A 508 25.61 2.39 -3.01
C SER A 508 24.94 1.01 -3.13
N ASP A 509 25.65 -0.01 -3.62
CA ASP A 509 25.12 -1.37 -3.75
C ASP A 509 24.67 -1.95 -2.39
N ALA A 510 25.36 -1.61 -1.31
CA ALA A 510 24.98 -1.98 0.04
C ALA A 510 23.62 -1.38 0.44
N ALA A 511 23.31 -0.16 0.00
CA ALA A 511 22.01 0.47 0.22
C ALA A 511 20.93 -0.11 -0.71
N MET A 512 21.28 -0.43 -1.97
CA MET A 512 20.35 -1.04 -2.94
C MET A 512 19.80 -2.39 -2.49
N GLN A 513 20.57 -3.17 -1.75
CA GLN A 513 20.10 -4.43 -1.17
C GLN A 513 19.02 -4.23 -0.08
N ARG A 514 18.91 -3.01 0.47
CA ARG A 514 18.15 -2.70 1.69
C ARG A 514 17.03 -1.69 1.51
N VAL A 515 17.15 -0.79 0.54
CA VAL A 515 16.24 0.36 0.41
C VAL A 515 15.64 0.42 -0.98
N ALA A 516 14.33 0.62 -1.04
CA ALA A 516 13.61 0.93 -2.26
C ALA A 516 12.47 1.93 -1.97
N VAL A 517 12.00 2.63 -3.00
CA VAL A 517 10.84 3.55 -2.92
C VAL A 517 9.78 3.06 -3.88
N ALA A 518 8.49 3.17 -3.53
CA ALA A 518 7.41 2.68 -4.38
C ALA A 518 6.26 3.68 -4.51
N GLN A 519 5.63 3.69 -5.70
CA GLN A 519 4.36 4.37 -5.99
C GLN A 519 3.39 3.39 -6.65
N LEU A 520 2.10 3.69 -6.58
CA LEU A 520 1.08 2.92 -7.30
C LEU A 520 1.23 3.14 -8.82
N TYR A 521 1.00 2.07 -9.59
CA TYR A 521 1.00 2.15 -11.06
C TYR A 521 -0.09 3.09 -11.55
N GLY A 522 0.21 3.88 -12.56
CA GLY A 522 -0.70 4.88 -13.14
C GLY A 522 -0.98 6.10 -12.26
N MET A 523 -0.28 6.24 -11.11
CA MET A 523 -0.41 7.38 -10.20
C MET A 523 0.95 8.03 -9.95
N CYS A 524 0.95 9.38 -9.86
CA CYS A 524 2.13 10.19 -9.53
C CYS A 524 3.34 9.87 -10.42
N ASP A 525 3.13 9.70 -11.72
CA ASP A 525 4.20 9.33 -12.64
C ASP A 525 5.29 10.40 -12.70
N ALA A 526 4.93 11.68 -12.57
CA ALA A 526 5.89 12.77 -12.45
C ALA A 526 6.85 12.60 -11.26
N LEU A 527 6.35 12.18 -10.09
CA LEU A 527 7.20 11.90 -8.93
C LEU A 527 8.11 10.70 -9.19
N THR A 528 7.55 9.62 -9.76
CA THR A 528 8.33 8.42 -10.11
C THR A 528 9.48 8.79 -11.05
N ASP A 529 9.18 9.55 -12.09
CA ASP A 529 10.15 10.02 -13.08
C ASP A 529 11.23 10.91 -12.45
N HIS A 530 10.83 11.85 -11.59
CA HIS A 530 11.76 12.68 -10.83
C HIS A 530 12.73 11.84 -9.98
N LEU A 531 12.23 10.82 -9.28
CA LEU A 531 13.07 9.96 -8.44
C LEU A 531 14.05 9.14 -9.28
N VAL A 532 13.60 8.59 -10.41
CA VAL A 532 14.47 7.86 -11.36
C VAL A 532 15.54 8.78 -11.95
N ASP A 533 15.18 10.01 -12.33
CA ASP A 533 16.12 10.99 -12.88
C ASP A 533 17.11 11.48 -11.84
N ARG A 534 16.69 11.61 -10.59
CA ARG A 534 17.54 12.06 -9.48
C ARG A 534 18.52 10.99 -9.02
N THR A 535 18.18 9.69 -9.17
CA THR A 535 18.99 8.60 -8.62
C THR A 535 19.72 7.81 -9.69
N ARG A 536 20.89 7.26 -9.33
CA ARG A 536 21.66 6.31 -10.13
C ARG A 536 21.99 5.11 -9.25
N SER A 537 21.70 3.92 -9.74
CA SER A 537 21.83 2.67 -8.99
C SER A 537 22.10 1.49 -9.92
N SER A 538 22.68 0.40 -9.38
CA SER A 538 22.99 -0.84 -10.10
C SER A 538 21.75 -1.66 -10.49
N SER A 539 20.61 -1.42 -9.81
CA SER A 539 19.31 -2.03 -10.09
C SER A 539 18.19 -1.02 -9.84
N PRO A 540 16.95 -1.26 -10.27
CA PRO A 540 15.85 -0.32 -10.06
C PRO A 540 15.64 0.01 -8.58
N PHE A 541 15.80 1.27 -8.22
CA PHE A 541 15.56 1.81 -6.87
C PHE A 541 14.08 2.18 -6.65
N VAL A 542 13.41 2.58 -7.73
CA VAL A 542 12.01 3.03 -7.70
C VAL A 542 11.12 1.94 -8.27
N LEU A 543 10.13 1.51 -7.49
CA LEU A 543 9.21 0.45 -7.87
C LEU A 543 7.81 1.01 -8.18
N LYS A 544 7.07 0.34 -9.07
CA LYS A 544 5.64 0.55 -9.26
C LYS A 544 4.86 -0.63 -8.67
N TYR A 545 3.90 -0.35 -7.80
CA TYR A 545 2.93 -1.35 -7.33
C TYR A 545 1.95 -1.62 -8.47
N LEU A 546 2.10 -2.76 -9.13
CA LEU A 546 1.40 -3.13 -10.35
C LEU A 546 0.39 -4.25 -10.07
N PRO A 547 -0.90 -3.93 -9.96
CA PRO A 547 -1.93 -4.95 -9.85
C PRO A 547 -2.26 -5.54 -11.23
N TYR A 548 -2.71 -6.80 -11.21
CA TYR A 548 -3.36 -7.46 -12.33
C TYR A 548 -4.54 -8.31 -11.83
N GLY A 549 -5.41 -8.70 -12.73
CA GLY A 549 -6.59 -9.51 -12.49
C GLY A 549 -7.76 -9.10 -13.39
N SER A 550 -8.76 -9.94 -13.50
CA SER A 550 -9.93 -9.65 -14.32
C SER A 550 -10.66 -8.37 -13.86
N LEU A 551 -11.32 -7.69 -14.80
CA LEU A 551 -12.02 -6.44 -14.49
C LEU A 551 -12.97 -6.56 -13.29
N ALA A 552 -13.67 -7.69 -13.16
CA ALA A 552 -14.60 -7.93 -12.07
C ALA A 552 -13.89 -8.02 -10.70
N GLU A 553 -12.73 -8.65 -10.66
CA GLU A 553 -11.93 -8.85 -9.44
C GLU A 553 -11.25 -7.57 -8.97
N VAL A 554 -10.82 -6.72 -9.92
CA VAL A 554 -10.10 -5.48 -9.59
C VAL A 554 -11.04 -4.27 -9.38
N MET A 555 -12.35 -4.42 -9.49
CA MET A 555 -13.30 -3.30 -9.30
C MET A 555 -13.16 -2.62 -7.93
N PRO A 556 -13.04 -3.35 -6.78
CA PRO A 556 -12.83 -2.70 -5.49
C PRO A 556 -11.53 -1.89 -5.45
N TYR A 557 -10.45 -2.42 -6.04
CA TYR A 557 -9.19 -1.70 -6.19
C TYR A 557 -9.36 -0.40 -6.98
N LEU A 558 -10.07 -0.43 -8.13
CA LEU A 558 -10.31 0.74 -8.97
C LEU A 558 -11.17 1.80 -8.25
N SER A 559 -12.18 1.39 -7.49
CA SER A 559 -13.01 2.27 -6.67
C SER A 559 -12.17 3.05 -5.65
N ARG A 560 -11.26 2.35 -4.95
CA ARG A 560 -10.34 3.02 -4.01
C ARG A 560 -9.39 3.99 -4.70
N ARG A 561 -8.92 3.68 -5.93
CA ARG A 561 -8.10 4.63 -6.71
C ARG A 561 -8.87 5.90 -7.04
N ALA A 562 -10.15 5.79 -7.39
CA ALA A 562 -10.98 6.96 -7.63
C ALA A 562 -11.13 7.82 -6.36
N ILE A 563 -11.41 7.20 -5.21
CA ILE A 563 -11.56 7.88 -3.91
C ILE A 563 -10.24 8.54 -3.46
N GLU A 564 -9.12 7.85 -3.57
CA GLU A 564 -7.80 8.41 -3.22
C GLU A 564 -7.45 9.62 -4.10
N ASN A 565 -7.69 9.54 -5.40
CA ASN A 565 -7.45 10.66 -6.31
C ASN A 565 -8.37 11.86 -6.01
N LYS A 566 -9.59 11.62 -5.50
CA LYS A 566 -10.47 12.67 -4.98
C LYS A 566 -9.87 13.34 -3.74
N SER A 567 -9.36 12.55 -2.77
CA SER A 567 -8.82 13.05 -1.51
C SER A 567 -7.48 13.80 -1.70
N VAL A 568 -6.68 13.41 -2.70
CA VAL A 568 -5.45 14.09 -3.11
C VAL A 568 -5.72 15.45 -3.76
N LEU A 569 -6.97 15.81 -4.07
CA LEU A 569 -7.34 17.17 -4.52
C LEU A 569 -6.93 18.25 -3.51
N GLY A 570 -6.84 17.94 -2.20
CA GLY A 570 -6.30 18.86 -1.19
C GLY A 570 -4.81 19.23 -1.40
N ASN A 571 -4.01 18.39 -2.10
CA ASN A 571 -2.59 18.60 -2.37
C ASN A 571 -2.27 18.76 -3.87
N GLY A 572 -3.27 18.93 -4.74
CA GLY A 572 -3.07 19.22 -6.17
C GLY A 572 -2.61 18.04 -7.05
N GLY A 573 -2.42 16.83 -6.52
CA GLY A 573 -1.86 15.69 -7.26
C GLY A 573 -2.63 15.32 -8.53
N ALA A 574 -3.93 15.06 -8.44
CA ALA A 574 -4.76 14.74 -9.62
C ALA A 574 -4.85 15.91 -10.62
N ALA A 575 -4.93 17.15 -10.10
CA ALA A 575 -4.93 18.35 -10.94
C ALA A 575 -3.61 18.52 -11.70
N ASN A 576 -2.48 18.20 -11.06
CA ASN A 576 -1.15 18.28 -11.69
C ASN A 576 -0.98 17.21 -12.78
N GLU A 577 -1.39 15.96 -12.52
CA GLU A 577 -1.36 14.90 -13.55
C GLU A 577 -2.24 15.25 -14.74
N ARG A 578 -3.45 15.78 -14.51
CA ARG A 578 -4.33 16.27 -15.59
C ARG A 578 -3.69 17.40 -16.39
N LYS A 579 -3.08 18.40 -15.71
CA LYS A 579 -2.41 19.52 -16.38
C LYS A 579 -1.22 19.03 -17.22
N ARG A 580 -0.41 18.12 -16.66
CA ARG A 580 0.73 17.53 -17.37
C ARG A 580 0.25 16.81 -18.65
N ALA A 581 -0.75 15.92 -18.53
CA ALA A 581 -1.30 15.22 -19.68
C ALA A 581 -1.85 16.20 -20.75
N ALA A 582 -2.60 17.23 -20.32
CA ALA A 582 -3.13 18.25 -21.24
C ALA A 582 -2.02 19.02 -21.95
N SER A 583 -0.97 19.45 -21.23
CA SER A 583 0.17 20.19 -21.80
C SER A 583 0.91 19.33 -22.82
N GLU A 584 1.14 18.05 -22.52
CA GLU A 584 1.84 17.15 -23.44
C GLU A 584 1.00 16.79 -24.67
N ILE A 585 -0.30 16.59 -24.52
CA ILE A 585 -1.23 16.42 -25.65
C ILE A 585 -1.18 17.66 -26.55
N TRP A 586 -1.24 18.86 -25.96
CA TRP A 586 -1.19 20.12 -26.70
C TRP A 586 0.12 20.28 -27.49
N ALA A 587 1.25 20.06 -26.82
CA ALA A 587 2.58 20.16 -27.44
C ALA A 587 2.71 19.22 -28.65
N ARG A 588 2.16 17.99 -28.57
CA ARG A 588 2.22 17.03 -29.69
C ARG A 588 1.28 17.32 -30.83
N LEU A 589 0.13 17.95 -30.57
CA LEU A 589 -0.86 18.23 -31.60
C LEU A 589 -0.63 19.55 -32.32
N PHE A 590 -0.06 20.55 -31.62
CA PHE A 590 0.01 21.91 -32.13
C PHE A 590 1.43 22.49 -32.17
N GLY A 591 2.41 21.75 -31.67
CA GLY A 591 3.78 22.25 -31.51
C GLY A 591 3.85 23.30 -30.38
N SER A 592 4.87 23.22 -29.56
CA SER A 592 5.16 24.25 -28.55
C SER A 592 5.91 25.40 -29.20
#